data_9d6879d5f9600c2d99d1f5da09d9ffc5
#
_entry.id   9d6879d5f9600c2d99d1f5da09d9ffc5
#
_cell.length_a   1.000
_cell.length_b   1.000
_cell.length_c   1.000
_cell.angle_alpha   90.00
_cell.angle_beta   90.00
_cell.angle_gamma   90.00
#
_symmetry.space_group_name_H-M   'P 1'
#
loop_
_entity.id
_entity.type
_entity.pdbx_description
1 polymer ?
#
loop_
_entity_poly.entity_id
_entity_poly.type
_entity_poly.pdbx_seq_one_letter_code
_entity_poly.pdbx_strand_id
1 'polypeptide(L)'
;GEMAAEHFNVVAVDTYGAQTTTPSDLQIQIQGTNDAPVITSPTPVLNLTELASGQAEITGTITFNDADKKADGTFYDTHTFSVRPAGAAETENGASAEGKYGTLTIDEHGNYKYTLTSDALREGDKYAETFTVTVDDGNGGKATQTITVNLTGTNDAPVITESHTDNGTTGSFIFTDADVKADGSFYD
;
A
#
# COMPACT_ATOMS: atom_id res chain seq x y z
N GLY A 1 26.32 4.46 -2.25
CA GLY A 1 26.62 5.16 -1.00
C GLY A 1 27.42 6.42 -1.25
N GLU A 2 27.14 7.45 -0.48
CA GLU A 2 27.87 8.71 -0.53
C GLU A 2 29.32 8.51 -0.08
N MET A 3 30.25 9.25 -0.69
CA MET A 3 31.65 9.29 -0.27
C MET A 3 31.90 10.61 0.43
N ALA A 4 32.31 10.57 1.68
CA ALA A 4 32.81 11.71 2.43
C ALA A 4 34.31 11.59 2.64
N ALA A 5 35.02 12.73 2.69
CA ALA A 5 36.43 12.77 3.00
C ALA A 5 36.69 13.73 4.15
N GLU A 6 37.41 13.28 5.15
CA GLU A 6 37.92 14.13 6.23
C GLU A 6 39.42 14.29 6.10
N HIS A 7 39.91 15.50 6.37
CA HIS A 7 41.30 15.89 6.24
C HIS A 7 41.87 16.30 7.59
N PHE A 8 42.98 15.74 7.96
CA PHE A 8 43.69 16.03 9.20
C PHE A 8 45.12 16.47 8.91
N ASN A 9 45.50 17.62 9.41
CA ASN A 9 46.91 18.07 9.38
C ASN A 9 47.71 17.33 10.47
N VAL A 10 48.63 16.48 10.06
CA VAL A 10 49.48 15.74 10.97
C VAL A 10 50.87 16.39 11.01
N VAL A 11 51.34 16.69 12.22
CA VAL A 11 52.71 17.17 12.48
C VAL A 11 53.47 16.17 13.35
N ALA A 12 54.73 15.92 13.06
CA ALA A 12 55.58 15.19 13.96
C ALA A 12 56.29 16.15 14.90
N VAL A 13 56.36 15.76 16.20
CA VAL A 13 57.04 16.52 17.25
C VAL A 13 58.13 15.66 17.84
N ASP A 14 59.35 16.15 17.92
CA ASP A 14 60.47 15.42 18.58
C ASP A 14 60.41 15.58 20.11
N THR A 15 61.33 14.86 20.77
CA THR A 15 61.43 14.89 22.26
C THR A 15 61.85 16.26 22.82
N TYR A 16 62.32 17.16 22.02
CA TYR A 16 62.73 18.53 22.39
C TYR A 16 61.69 19.59 21.98
N GLY A 17 60.51 19.16 21.42
CA GLY A 17 59.42 20.05 21.08
C GLY A 17 59.51 20.67 19.69
N ALA A 18 60.54 20.30 18.87
CA ALA A 18 60.59 20.76 17.50
C ALA A 18 59.56 20.00 16.63
N GLN A 19 58.87 20.77 15.77
CA GLN A 19 57.80 20.23 14.92
C GLN A 19 58.18 20.26 13.43
N THR A 20 57.56 19.40 12.66
CA THR A 20 57.68 19.49 11.19
C THR A 20 57.17 20.84 10.70
N THR A 21 57.93 21.50 9.81
CA THR A 21 57.56 22.82 9.25
C THR A 21 56.44 22.76 8.24
N THR A 22 56.19 21.56 7.67
CA THR A 22 55.10 21.30 6.72
C THR A 22 54.26 20.15 7.27
N PRO A 23 53.00 20.40 7.67
CA PRO A 23 52.06 19.35 8.01
C PRO A 23 51.83 18.41 6.84
N SER A 24 51.68 17.13 7.13
CA SER A 24 51.18 16.16 6.16
C SER A 24 49.66 16.06 6.26
N ASP A 25 48.99 16.03 5.12
CA ASP A 25 47.56 15.79 5.04
C ASP A 25 47.24 14.29 5.19
N LEU A 26 46.48 13.92 6.20
CA LEU A 26 45.87 12.62 6.33
C LEU A 26 44.44 12.70 5.88
N GLN A 27 44.15 12.05 4.78
CA GLN A 27 42.77 11.95 4.26
C GLN A 27 42.15 10.60 4.70
N ILE A 28 40.99 10.67 5.30
CA ILE A 28 40.15 9.51 5.61
C ILE A 28 38.94 9.56 4.70
N GLN A 29 38.75 8.53 3.90
CA GLN A 29 37.56 8.36 3.07
C GLN A 29 36.54 7.51 3.81
N ILE A 30 35.32 8.01 3.88
CA ILE A 30 34.19 7.34 4.51
C ILE A 30 33.19 7.04 3.39
N GLN A 31 32.80 5.76 3.25
CA GLN A 31 31.77 5.34 2.32
C GLN A 31 30.50 5.00 3.10
N GLY A 32 29.41 5.67 2.79
CA GLY A 32 28.09 5.34 3.28
C GLY A 32 27.58 4.03 2.66
N THR A 33 26.77 3.32 3.40
CA THR A 33 25.99 2.16 2.92
C THR A 33 24.52 2.58 2.80
N ASN A 34 23.79 1.85 1.94
CA ASN A 34 22.35 2.05 1.83
C ASN A 34 21.64 1.53 3.08
N ASP A 35 20.76 2.34 3.63
CA ASP A 35 19.82 1.95 4.67
C ASP A 35 18.45 1.65 4.03
N ALA A 36 17.69 0.72 4.61
CA ALA A 36 16.35 0.42 4.12
C ALA A 36 15.31 1.41 4.67
N PRO A 37 14.27 1.74 3.89
CA PRO A 37 13.18 2.57 4.38
C PRO A 37 12.47 1.93 5.57
N VAL A 38 11.87 2.74 6.43
CA VAL A 38 11.07 2.31 7.59
C VAL A 38 9.69 2.93 7.50
N ILE A 39 8.65 2.11 7.43
CA ILE A 39 7.26 2.59 7.44
C ILE A 39 6.95 3.15 8.81
N THR A 40 6.42 4.38 8.84
CA THR A 40 6.11 5.14 10.06
C THR A 40 4.62 5.28 10.33
N SER A 41 3.76 5.05 9.31
CA SER A 41 2.32 5.01 9.51
C SER A 41 1.91 3.79 10.36
N PRO A 42 0.86 3.91 11.19
CA PRO A 42 0.30 2.75 11.89
C PRO A 42 -0.25 1.74 10.88
N THR A 43 -0.30 0.47 11.27
CA THR A 43 -0.89 -0.59 10.44
C THR A 43 -2.37 -0.30 10.16
N PRO A 44 -2.78 -0.09 8.89
CA PRO A 44 -4.15 0.28 8.59
C PRO A 44 -5.11 -0.89 8.76
N VAL A 45 -6.21 -0.62 9.48
CA VAL A 45 -7.40 -1.48 9.55
C VAL A 45 -8.58 -0.65 9.09
N LEU A 46 -9.08 -0.95 7.91
CA LEU A 46 -10.15 -0.23 7.23
C LEU A 46 -11.46 -0.97 7.47
N ASN A 47 -12.54 -0.23 7.73
CA ASN A 47 -13.88 -0.81 7.84
C ASN A 47 -14.76 -0.18 6.78
N LEU A 48 -15.28 -0.97 5.88
CA LEU A 48 -16.09 -0.56 4.75
C LEU A 48 -17.41 -1.31 4.78
N THR A 49 -18.49 -0.56 4.69
CA THR A 49 -19.83 -1.12 4.51
C THR A 49 -20.23 -0.95 3.05
N GLU A 50 -20.75 -2.00 2.46
CA GLU A 50 -21.32 -1.97 1.12
C GLU A 50 -22.41 -0.90 1.02
N LEU A 51 -22.53 -0.28 -0.13
CA LEU A 51 -23.65 0.62 -0.43
C LEU A 51 -24.67 -0.15 -1.25
N ALA A 52 -25.96 0.06 -1.00
CA ALA A 52 -27.05 -0.52 -1.78
C ALA A 52 -26.99 -0.18 -3.30
N SER A 53 -26.06 0.67 -3.73
CA SER A 53 -25.72 1.01 -5.11
C SER A 53 -24.42 0.36 -5.59
N GLY A 54 -23.83 -0.54 -4.84
CA GLY A 54 -22.76 -1.44 -5.27
C GLY A 54 -21.33 -0.92 -5.17
N GLN A 55 -21.04 0.36 -4.93
CA GLN A 55 -19.66 0.84 -4.85
C GLN A 55 -19.39 1.64 -3.58
N ALA A 56 -18.48 1.14 -2.77
CA ALA A 56 -17.94 1.87 -1.62
C ALA A 56 -16.41 1.97 -1.74
N GLU A 57 -15.87 3.10 -1.32
CA GLU A 57 -14.42 3.38 -1.37
C GLU A 57 -13.92 3.83 -0.01
N ILE A 58 -12.67 3.49 0.29
CA ILE A 58 -11.95 4.00 1.45
C ILE A 58 -10.50 4.28 1.08
N THR A 59 -9.96 5.39 1.58
CA THR A 59 -8.62 5.87 1.26
C THR A 59 -7.76 6.03 2.51
N GLY A 60 -6.46 6.09 2.31
CA GLY A 60 -5.48 6.41 3.34
C GLY A 60 -4.10 6.62 2.75
N THR A 61 -3.09 6.75 3.59
CA THR A 61 -1.72 7.00 3.17
C THR A 61 -0.75 6.17 4.00
N ILE A 62 0.22 5.54 3.34
CA ILE A 62 1.40 4.93 3.95
C ILE A 62 2.50 5.98 3.98
N THR A 63 3.03 6.26 5.17
CA THR A 63 4.18 7.13 5.36
C THR A 63 5.41 6.34 5.78
N PHE A 64 6.56 6.78 5.36
CA PHE A 64 7.84 6.14 5.67
C PHE A 64 8.91 7.19 5.97
N ASN A 65 10.02 6.74 6.49
CA ASN A 65 11.27 7.48 6.63
C ASN A 65 12.42 6.61 6.12
N ASP A 66 13.46 7.27 5.62
CA ASP A 66 14.70 6.65 5.23
C ASP A 66 15.85 7.45 5.84
N ALA A 67 16.94 6.78 6.22
CA ALA A 67 18.12 7.43 6.79
C ALA A 67 18.97 8.13 5.72
N ASP A 68 18.91 7.66 4.47
CA ASP A 68 19.67 8.18 3.33
C ASP A 68 19.12 9.52 2.83
N LYS A 69 19.32 10.57 3.65
CA LYS A 69 18.84 11.94 3.38
C LYS A 69 19.96 12.92 3.14
N LYS A 70 19.71 13.86 2.24
CA LYS A 70 20.52 15.06 2.06
C LYS A 70 20.31 16.05 3.21
N ALA A 71 21.19 17.02 3.31
CA ALA A 71 21.10 18.09 4.33
C ALA A 71 19.81 18.92 4.25
N ASP A 72 19.15 18.97 3.09
CA ASP A 72 17.87 19.63 2.87
C ASP A 72 16.66 18.77 3.25
N GLY A 73 16.89 17.53 3.68
CA GLY A 73 15.86 16.56 4.07
C GLY A 73 15.26 15.75 2.93
N THR A 74 15.68 15.98 1.69
CA THR A 74 15.29 15.14 0.55
C THR A 74 16.06 13.81 0.57
N PHE A 75 15.48 12.76 0.02
CA PHE A 75 16.15 11.47 -0.07
C PHE A 75 17.20 11.45 -1.19
N TYR A 76 18.25 10.66 -1.00
CA TYR A 76 19.20 10.36 -2.08
C TYR A 76 18.59 9.41 -3.10
N ASP A 77 17.71 8.51 -2.64
CA ASP A 77 17.15 7.43 -3.41
C ASP A 77 15.72 7.73 -3.88
N THR A 78 15.30 7.07 -4.94
CA THR A 78 13.93 7.14 -5.44
C THR A 78 13.13 6.00 -4.85
N HIS A 79 12.14 6.33 -4.01
CA HIS A 79 11.27 5.35 -3.41
C HIS A 79 10.07 5.04 -4.31
N THR A 80 9.70 3.78 -4.36
CA THR A 80 8.52 3.30 -5.09
C THR A 80 7.59 2.54 -4.16
N PHE A 81 6.29 2.73 -4.38
CA PHE A 81 5.26 1.98 -3.68
C PHE A 81 4.67 0.92 -4.59
N SER A 82 4.36 -0.23 -4.01
CA SER A 82 3.64 -1.30 -4.67
C SER A 82 2.76 -2.06 -3.70
N VAL A 83 1.77 -2.77 -4.24
CA VAL A 83 0.83 -3.56 -3.46
C VAL A 83 0.61 -4.93 -4.12
N ARG A 84 0.31 -5.95 -3.31
CA ARG A 84 -0.11 -7.28 -3.74
C ARG A 84 -1.12 -7.86 -2.74
N PRO A 85 -1.91 -8.87 -3.12
CA PRO A 85 -2.68 -9.64 -2.15
C PRO A 85 -1.74 -10.27 -1.10
N ALA A 86 -2.17 -10.34 0.15
CA ALA A 86 -1.36 -10.94 1.20
C ALA A 86 -1.09 -12.43 0.92
N GLY A 87 0.18 -12.83 1.06
CA GLY A 87 0.62 -14.18 0.75
C GLY A 87 0.97 -14.43 -0.72
N ALA A 88 0.70 -13.50 -1.61
CA ALA A 88 1.15 -13.55 -3.00
C ALA A 88 2.66 -13.33 -3.11
N ALA A 89 3.27 -13.77 -4.21
CA ALA A 89 4.69 -13.62 -4.46
C ALA A 89 5.07 -12.14 -4.71
N GLU A 90 6.31 -11.76 -4.41
CA GLU A 90 6.79 -10.37 -4.67
C GLU A 90 6.74 -9.98 -6.16
N THR A 91 6.77 -10.95 -7.06
CA THR A 91 6.61 -10.73 -8.50
C THR A 91 5.21 -10.23 -8.88
N GLU A 92 4.24 -10.31 -7.96
CA GLU A 92 2.88 -9.79 -8.13
C GLU A 92 2.72 -8.35 -7.61
N ASN A 93 3.80 -7.71 -7.14
CA ASN A 93 3.78 -6.30 -6.76
C ASN A 93 3.41 -5.41 -7.96
N GLY A 94 2.47 -4.51 -7.74
CA GLY A 94 2.01 -3.54 -8.75
C GLY A 94 1.42 -2.29 -8.11
N ALA A 95 0.98 -1.35 -8.94
CA ALA A 95 0.23 -0.17 -8.48
C ALA A 95 -1.20 -0.51 -8.03
N SER A 96 -1.67 -1.73 -8.35
CA SER A 96 -2.97 -2.25 -7.93
C SER A 96 -2.88 -3.73 -7.60
N ALA A 97 -3.74 -4.17 -6.69
CA ALA A 97 -3.90 -5.57 -6.31
C ALA A 97 -5.39 -5.91 -6.24
N GLU A 98 -5.79 -6.97 -6.94
CA GLU A 98 -7.15 -7.45 -6.90
C GLU A 98 -7.34 -8.41 -5.73
N GLY A 99 -8.32 -8.12 -4.89
CA GLY A 99 -8.83 -9.01 -3.86
C GLY A 99 -10.00 -9.84 -4.39
N LYS A 100 -10.66 -10.54 -3.49
CA LYS A 100 -11.88 -11.31 -3.83
C LYS A 100 -13.10 -10.41 -4.01
N TYR A 101 -13.19 -9.33 -3.25
CA TYR A 101 -14.35 -8.45 -3.18
C TYR A 101 -14.07 -7.05 -3.72
N GLY A 102 -12.81 -6.65 -3.81
CA GLY A 102 -12.46 -5.32 -4.27
C GLY A 102 -11.00 -5.20 -4.70
N THR A 103 -10.62 -4.00 -5.09
CA THR A 103 -9.28 -3.68 -5.60
C THR A 103 -8.63 -2.62 -4.73
N LEU A 104 -7.39 -2.85 -4.30
CA LEU A 104 -6.55 -1.85 -3.65
C LEU A 104 -5.57 -1.28 -4.65
N THR A 105 -5.55 0.05 -4.78
CA THR A 105 -4.57 0.80 -5.58
C THR A 105 -3.66 1.61 -4.67
N ILE A 106 -2.42 1.86 -5.09
CA ILE A 106 -1.48 2.74 -4.40
C ILE A 106 -0.72 3.59 -5.41
N ASP A 107 -0.51 4.87 -5.10
CA ASP A 107 0.23 5.80 -5.94
C ASP A 107 1.71 5.94 -5.50
N GLU A 108 2.49 6.71 -6.27
CA GLU A 108 3.91 6.99 -6.01
C GLU A 108 4.16 7.79 -4.72
N HIS A 109 3.12 8.36 -4.11
CA HIS A 109 3.18 9.12 -2.87
C HIS A 109 2.73 8.30 -1.65
N GLY A 110 2.37 7.02 -1.86
CA GLY A 110 1.87 6.13 -0.81
C GLY A 110 0.40 6.32 -0.49
N ASN A 111 -0.36 7.12 -1.26
CA ASN A 111 -1.80 7.20 -1.11
C ASN A 111 -2.45 5.96 -1.66
N TYR A 112 -3.23 5.28 -0.87
CA TYR A 112 -3.96 4.09 -1.28
C TYR A 112 -5.46 4.34 -1.28
N LYS A 113 -6.14 3.59 -2.15
CA LYS A 113 -7.59 3.54 -2.27
C LYS A 113 -8.04 2.09 -2.43
N TYR A 114 -8.92 1.65 -1.57
CA TYR A 114 -9.64 0.40 -1.76
C TYR A 114 -11.03 0.72 -2.32
N THR A 115 -11.41 0.06 -3.39
CA THR A 115 -12.73 0.14 -4.03
C THR A 115 -13.38 -1.24 -3.97
N LEU A 116 -14.54 -1.33 -3.32
CA LEU A 116 -15.37 -2.53 -3.35
C LEU A 116 -15.98 -2.67 -4.74
N THR A 117 -15.77 -3.82 -5.38
CA THR A 117 -16.26 -4.10 -6.75
C THR A 117 -17.36 -5.16 -6.78
N SER A 118 -17.54 -5.88 -5.65
CA SER A 118 -18.60 -6.87 -5.48
C SER A 118 -19.81 -6.22 -4.84
N ASP A 119 -20.99 -6.45 -5.39
CA ASP A 119 -22.30 -6.13 -4.85
C ASP A 119 -23.06 -7.39 -4.37
N ALA A 120 -22.31 -8.46 -4.07
CA ALA A 120 -22.87 -9.75 -3.64
C ALA A 120 -22.59 -10.03 -2.15
N LEU A 121 -22.37 -9.00 -1.35
CA LEU A 121 -22.21 -9.14 0.09
C LEU A 121 -23.60 -9.00 0.74
N ARG A 122 -24.08 -10.05 1.36
CA ARG A 122 -25.39 -10.09 1.97
C ARG A 122 -25.49 -9.26 3.24
N GLU A 123 -26.68 -8.84 3.59
CA GLU A 123 -26.91 -8.14 4.85
C GLU A 123 -26.32 -8.91 6.05
N GLY A 124 -25.47 -8.23 6.80
CA GLY A 124 -24.83 -8.78 7.99
C GLY A 124 -23.61 -9.68 7.75
N ASP A 125 -23.29 -10.02 6.49
CA ASP A 125 -22.07 -10.73 6.15
C ASP A 125 -20.84 -9.89 6.50
N LYS A 126 -19.82 -10.56 7.02
CA LYS A 126 -18.54 -9.93 7.37
C LYS A 126 -17.40 -10.69 6.75
N TYR A 127 -16.61 -9.99 5.99
CA TYR A 127 -15.40 -10.52 5.34
C TYR A 127 -14.20 -9.64 5.66
N ALA A 128 -13.01 -10.18 5.49
CA ALA A 128 -11.77 -9.43 5.58
C ALA A 128 -10.87 -9.78 4.40
N GLU A 129 -10.31 -8.76 3.79
CA GLU A 129 -9.25 -8.89 2.79
C GLU A 129 -7.97 -8.27 3.31
N THR A 130 -6.84 -8.82 2.92
CA THR A 130 -5.53 -8.32 3.35
C THR A 130 -4.62 -8.13 2.15
N PHE A 131 -3.88 -7.03 2.17
CA PHE A 131 -2.93 -6.66 1.14
C PHE A 131 -1.59 -6.35 1.78
N THR A 132 -0.51 -6.63 1.08
CA THR A 132 0.85 -6.24 1.50
C THR A 132 1.31 -5.08 0.64
N VAL A 133 1.60 -3.96 1.29
CA VAL A 133 2.26 -2.80 0.67
C VAL A 133 3.77 -2.96 0.86
N THR A 134 4.52 -2.60 -0.17
CA THR A 134 5.99 -2.55 -0.15
C THR A 134 6.45 -1.15 -0.52
N VAL A 135 7.38 -0.60 0.24
CA VAL A 135 8.20 0.57 -0.09
C VAL A 135 9.58 0.05 -0.46
N ASP A 136 10.10 0.41 -1.62
CA ASP A 136 11.38 -0.05 -2.17
C ASP A 136 12.22 1.19 -2.51
N ASP A 137 13.45 1.26 -2.02
CA ASP A 137 14.40 2.37 -2.27
C ASP A 137 15.16 2.26 -3.59
N GLY A 138 14.96 1.15 -4.32
CA GLY A 138 15.66 0.88 -5.59
C GLY A 138 17.12 0.44 -5.45
N ASN A 139 17.67 0.42 -4.23
CA ASN A 139 19.04 0.03 -3.92
C ASN A 139 19.14 -1.27 -3.10
N GLY A 140 18.00 -1.96 -2.96
CA GLY A 140 17.89 -3.26 -2.28
C GLY A 140 17.26 -3.21 -0.90
N GLY A 141 17.00 -2.02 -0.34
CA GLY A 141 16.26 -1.84 0.90
C GLY A 141 14.75 -1.83 0.64
N LYS A 142 14.00 -2.55 1.47
CA LYS A 142 12.53 -2.65 1.39
C LYS A 142 11.91 -2.65 2.76
N ALA A 143 10.73 -2.03 2.85
CA ALA A 143 9.84 -2.15 3.98
C ALA A 143 8.46 -2.62 3.53
N THR A 144 7.80 -3.43 4.34
CA THR A 144 6.45 -3.94 4.04
C THR A 144 5.49 -3.69 5.18
N GLN A 145 4.23 -3.46 4.85
CA GLN A 145 3.14 -3.33 5.81
C GLN A 145 1.87 -3.97 5.25
N THR A 146 1.07 -4.56 6.15
CA THR A 146 -0.22 -5.14 5.78
C THR A 146 -1.33 -4.10 5.93
N ILE A 147 -2.22 -4.00 4.95
CA ILE A 147 -3.50 -3.30 5.03
C ILE A 147 -4.59 -4.36 5.18
N THR A 148 -5.43 -4.23 6.20
CA THR A 148 -6.61 -5.08 6.39
C THR A 148 -7.86 -4.28 6.07
N VAL A 149 -8.74 -4.84 5.23
CA VAL A 149 -10.05 -4.26 4.88
C VAL A 149 -11.13 -5.19 5.40
N ASN A 150 -11.88 -4.74 6.40
CA ASN A 150 -13.06 -5.42 6.91
C ASN A 150 -14.27 -4.94 6.12
N LEU A 151 -15.01 -5.86 5.56
CA LEU A 151 -16.20 -5.62 4.74
C LEU A 151 -17.45 -6.05 5.50
N THR A 152 -18.49 -5.24 5.41
CA THR A 152 -19.82 -5.56 5.90
C THR A 152 -20.81 -5.40 4.77
N GLY A 153 -21.56 -6.44 4.45
CA GLY A 153 -22.61 -6.42 3.43
C GLY A 153 -23.88 -5.72 3.93
N THR A 154 -24.62 -5.18 3.00
CA THR A 154 -25.98 -4.62 3.20
C THR A 154 -26.95 -5.33 2.29
N ASN A 155 -28.24 -5.24 2.63
CA ASN A 155 -29.30 -5.76 1.76
C ASN A 155 -29.43 -4.92 0.49
N ASP A 156 -29.38 -5.55 -0.66
CA ASP A 156 -29.66 -4.95 -1.94
C ASP A 156 -31.14 -5.09 -2.30
N ALA A 157 -31.67 -4.09 -3.00
CA ALA A 157 -33.05 -4.15 -3.44
C ALA A 157 -33.19 -4.95 -4.74
N PRO A 158 -34.20 -5.81 -4.86
CA PRO A 158 -34.43 -6.55 -6.10
C PRO A 158 -34.75 -5.61 -7.26
N VAL A 159 -34.25 -5.93 -8.43
CA VAL A 159 -34.42 -5.15 -9.67
C VAL A 159 -35.28 -5.94 -10.65
N ILE A 160 -36.41 -5.35 -11.09
CA ILE A 160 -37.21 -5.94 -12.17
C ILE A 160 -36.47 -5.77 -13.50
N THR A 161 -36.11 -6.89 -14.10
CA THR A 161 -35.34 -6.91 -15.36
C THR A 161 -36.23 -7.09 -16.58
N GLU A 162 -37.38 -7.72 -16.43
CA GLU A 162 -38.30 -7.93 -17.53
C GLU A 162 -39.76 -7.97 -17.03
N SER A 163 -40.68 -7.40 -17.80
CA SER A 163 -42.12 -7.55 -17.58
C SER A 163 -42.80 -7.96 -18.86
N HIS A 164 -43.63 -9.00 -18.78
CA HIS A 164 -44.39 -9.49 -19.93
C HIS A 164 -45.88 -9.49 -19.62
N THR A 165 -46.70 -8.92 -20.51
CA THR A 165 -48.16 -9.00 -20.41
C THR A 165 -48.68 -9.82 -21.57
N ASP A 166 -49.43 -10.88 -21.27
CA ASP A 166 -50.09 -11.72 -22.26
C ASP A 166 -51.58 -11.37 -22.29
N ASN A 167 -52.04 -10.87 -23.43
CA ASN A 167 -53.45 -10.54 -23.74
C ASN A 167 -54.18 -9.67 -22.70
N GLY A 168 -53.46 -8.90 -21.88
CA GLY A 168 -54.03 -7.95 -20.93
C GLY A 168 -54.70 -8.55 -19.68
N THR A 169 -54.65 -9.88 -19.50
CA THR A 169 -55.30 -10.58 -18.37
C THR A 169 -54.31 -11.30 -17.47
N THR A 170 -53.13 -11.63 -17.95
CA THR A 170 -52.04 -12.23 -17.18
C THR A 170 -50.73 -11.54 -17.49
N GLY A 171 -49.87 -11.40 -16.51
CA GLY A 171 -48.54 -10.83 -16.67
C GLY A 171 -47.53 -11.59 -15.81
N SER A 172 -46.26 -11.57 -16.21
CA SER A 172 -45.13 -12.07 -15.44
C SER A 172 -44.05 -11.03 -15.31
N PHE A 173 -43.32 -11.10 -14.22
CA PHE A 173 -42.16 -10.25 -13.95
C PHE A 173 -40.96 -11.14 -13.73
N ILE A 174 -39.82 -10.78 -14.31
CA ILE A 174 -38.53 -11.35 -13.98
C ILE A 174 -37.78 -10.29 -13.17
N PHE A 175 -37.24 -10.70 -12.04
CA PHE A 175 -36.40 -9.83 -11.23
C PHE A 175 -35.07 -10.53 -10.90
N THR A 176 -34.09 -9.74 -10.60
CA THR A 176 -32.80 -10.18 -10.09
C THR A 176 -32.56 -9.48 -8.76
N ASP A 177 -31.83 -10.16 -7.91
CA ASP A 177 -31.39 -9.69 -6.61
C ASP A 177 -29.91 -10.05 -6.47
N ALA A 178 -29.09 -9.15 -5.96
CA ALA A 178 -27.67 -9.43 -5.73
C ALA A 178 -27.49 -10.40 -4.54
N ASP A 179 -28.43 -10.36 -3.59
CA ASP A 179 -28.43 -11.18 -2.38
C ASP A 179 -29.06 -12.57 -2.63
N VAL A 180 -28.39 -13.42 -3.40
CA VAL A 180 -28.88 -14.78 -3.66
C VAL A 180 -28.05 -15.83 -2.92
N LYS A 181 -28.71 -16.93 -2.54
CA LYS A 181 -28.04 -18.09 -1.99
C LYS A 181 -27.32 -18.87 -3.08
N ALA A 182 -26.37 -19.74 -2.67
CA ALA A 182 -25.61 -20.58 -3.59
C ALA A 182 -26.49 -21.52 -4.44
N ASP A 183 -27.72 -21.83 -4.01
CA ASP A 183 -28.71 -22.60 -4.73
C ASP A 183 -29.61 -21.76 -5.67
N GLY A 184 -29.36 -20.43 -5.73
CA GLY A 184 -30.11 -19.49 -6.55
C GLY A 184 -31.43 -19.04 -5.92
N SER A 185 -31.76 -19.44 -4.69
CA SER A 185 -32.92 -18.91 -3.97
C SER A 185 -32.58 -17.59 -3.27
N PHE A 186 -33.58 -16.73 -3.06
CA PHE A 186 -33.44 -15.49 -2.32
C PHE A 186 -33.38 -15.74 -0.80
N TYR A 187 -32.83 -14.78 -0.06
CA TYR A 187 -32.71 -14.86 1.39
C TYR A 187 -34.02 -14.48 2.12
N ASP A 188 -34.91 -13.74 1.46
CA ASP A 188 -36.19 -13.24 1.98
C ASP A 188 -37.37 -14.19 1.73
#